data_e80ab5e1db6f111c3e0b49a8a87e78a7
#
_entry.id   e80ab5e1db6f111c3e0b49a8a87e78a7
#
_cell.length_a   1.000
_cell.length_b   1.000
_cell.length_c   1.000
_cell.angle_alpha   90.00
_cell.angle_beta   90.00
_cell.angle_gamma   90.00
#
_symmetry.space_group_name_H-M   'P 1'
#
loop_
_entity.id
_entity.type
_entity.pdbx_description
1 polymer ?
#
loop_
_entity_poly.entity_id
_entity_poly.type
_entity_poly.pdbx_seq_one_letter_code
_entity_poly.pdbx_strand_id
1 'polypeptide(L)'
;MRYILFPGRHHLVTSFQVRHLRSLVERHPDAEVVWAVTSADHGGTQRNPVPGPRRLGLIESVAAETALPSLTFLIANRRPKPDFAHYVIEEIRTQTGGTVSMSPSNTLVACSTPEVIADYERLGYAIDPVELGTEETRPWQVVEAIIDAGPEWKARVEGVMAPAASQLSTSGGRSDRLSPSLSMISFDQRRAGTSS
;
A
#
# COMPACT_ATOMS: atom_id res chain seq x y z
N MET A 1 6.34 1.89 22.09
CA MET A 1 5.81 2.36 20.79
C MET A 1 4.40 1.80 20.67
N ARG A 2 3.41 2.61 20.23
CA ARG A 2 2.01 2.18 20.11
C ARG A 2 1.58 1.98 18.66
N TYR A 3 2.16 2.71 17.73
CA TYR A 3 1.81 2.64 16.33
C TYR A 3 3.05 2.48 15.45
N ILE A 4 2.90 1.67 14.39
CA ILE A 4 3.83 1.58 13.27
C ILE A 4 3.08 2.10 12.06
N LEU A 5 3.29 3.36 11.71
CA LEU A 5 2.65 3.98 10.55
C LEU A 5 3.34 3.55 9.26
N PHE A 6 2.58 2.98 8.35
CA PHE A 6 3.06 2.52 7.05
C PHE A 6 2.31 3.25 5.92
N PRO A 7 2.78 4.45 5.52
CA PRO A 7 2.12 5.25 4.51
C PRO A 7 2.51 4.80 3.10
N GLY A 8 1.54 4.68 2.21
CA GLY A 8 1.81 4.30 0.83
C GLY A 8 0.55 4.08 0.01
N ARG A 9 0.72 3.88 -1.29
CA ARG A 9 -0.42 3.56 -2.17
C ARG A 9 -0.92 2.12 -2.01
N HIS A 10 -0.03 1.20 -1.62
CA HIS A 10 -0.33 -0.21 -1.32
C HIS A 10 -1.19 -0.91 -2.37
N HIS A 11 -0.82 -0.81 -3.65
CA HIS A 11 -1.54 -1.48 -4.73
C HIS A 11 -1.49 -3.01 -4.60
N LEU A 12 -0.39 -3.50 -4.03
CA LEU A 12 -0.15 -4.89 -3.65
C LEU A 12 0.59 -4.93 -2.32
N VAL A 13 0.47 -6.05 -1.63
CA VAL A 13 1.26 -6.35 -0.43
C VAL A 13 2.22 -7.48 -0.77
N THR A 14 3.52 -7.22 -0.64
CA THR A 14 4.57 -8.22 -0.90
C THR A 14 4.93 -8.99 0.36
N SER A 15 5.46 -10.20 0.17
CA SER A 15 5.98 -11.03 1.27
C SER A 15 7.08 -10.32 2.06
N PHE A 16 7.90 -9.51 1.37
CA PHE A 16 8.92 -8.67 2.01
C PHE A 16 8.29 -7.65 2.96
N GLN A 17 7.27 -6.91 2.53
CA GLN A 17 6.58 -5.93 3.38
C GLN A 17 5.99 -6.58 4.64
N VAL A 18 5.38 -7.76 4.49
CA VAL A 18 4.84 -8.51 5.63
C VAL A 18 5.94 -8.93 6.60
N ARG A 19 7.05 -9.49 6.09
CA ARG A 19 8.20 -9.86 6.94
C ARG A 19 8.77 -8.66 7.69
N HIS A 20 8.94 -7.54 6.99
CA HIS A 20 9.44 -6.30 7.59
C HIS A 20 8.52 -5.80 8.72
N LEU A 21 7.22 -5.65 8.43
CA LEU A 21 6.26 -5.20 9.44
C LEU A 21 6.15 -6.16 10.62
N ARG A 22 6.24 -7.48 10.38
CA ARG A 22 6.26 -8.48 11.45
C ARG A 22 7.48 -8.30 12.34
N SER A 23 8.68 -8.08 11.77
CA SER A 23 9.89 -7.83 12.56
C SER A 23 9.79 -6.54 13.39
N LEU A 24 9.06 -5.53 12.91
CA LEU A 24 8.76 -4.31 13.68
C LEU A 24 7.82 -4.60 14.86
N VAL A 25 6.76 -5.37 14.64
CA VAL A 25 5.83 -5.76 15.70
C VAL A 25 6.53 -6.64 16.74
N GLU A 26 7.42 -7.54 16.35
CA GLU A 26 8.23 -8.34 17.27
C GLU A 26 9.14 -7.47 18.17
N ARG A 27 9.69 -6.40 17.62
CA ARG A 27 10.47 -5.39 18.38
C ARG A 27 9.60 -4.47 19.25
N HIS A 28 8.32 -4.32 18.89
CA HIS A 28 7.35 -3.46 19.55
C HIS A 28 6.02 -4.20 19.78
N PRO A 29 5.93 -5.16 20.74
CA PRO A 29 4.80 -6.09 20.87
C PRO A 29 3.43 -5.42 21.11
N ASP A 30 3.43 -4.22 21.68
CA ASP A 30 2.20 -3.45 21.94
C ASP A 30 1.81 -2.53 20.77
N ALA A 31 2.52 -2.61 19.65
CA ALA A 31 2.24 -1.73 18.52
C ALA A 31 1.26 -2.34 17.52
N GLU A 32 0.37 -1.50 17.00
CA GLU A 32 -0.48 -1.80 15.85
C GLU A 32 0.10 -1.20 14.58
N VAL A 33 0.06 -1.94 13.49
CA VAL A 33 0.42 -1.42 12.16
C VAL A 33 -0.72 -0.58 11.62
N VAL A 34 -0.44 0.68 11.34
CA VAL A 34 -1.40 1.62 10.76
C VAL A 34 -1.11 1.79 9.28
N TRP A 35 -1.90 1.13 8.44
CA TRP A 35 -1.81 1.25 6.99
C TRP A 35 -2.52 2.51 6.51
N ALA A 36 -1.77 3.50 6.07
CA ALA A 36 -2.33 4.70 5.45
C ALA A 36 -2.32 4.53 3.92
N VAL A 37 -3.46 4.10 3.37
CA VAL A 37 -3.64 3.84 1.93
C VAL A 37 -3.88 5.16 1.20
N THR A 38 -2.83 5.74 0.65
CA THR A 38 -2.87 7.07 0.03
C THR A 38 -3.44 7.07 -1.38
N SER A 39 -3.93 8.21 -1.87
CA SER A 39 -4.63 8.36 -3.15
C SER A 39 -5.80 7.36 -3.27
N ALA A 40 -6.56 7.19 -2.21
CA ALA A 40 -7.61 6.17 -2.11
C ALA A 40 -8.84 6.48 -2.99
N ASP A 41 -9.05 7.75 -3.30
CA ASP A 41 -10.06 8.27 -4.21
C ASP A 41 -9.73 8.06 -5.71
N HIS A 42 -8.54 7.53 -6.01
CA HIS A 42 -8.10 7.27 -7.38
C HIS A 42 -8.05 5.76 -7.65
N GLY A 43 -8.51 5.37 -8.84
CA GLY A 43 -8.46 4.00 -9.34
C GLY A 43 -8.56 3.95 -10.85
N GLY A 44 -8.13 2.83 -11.47
CA GLY A 44 -8.20 2.65 -12.92
C GLY A 44 -7.27 3.54 -13.74
N THR A 45 -6.26 4.15 -13.11
CA THR A 45 -5.24 4.94 -13.80
C THR A 45 -3.90 4.21 -13.79
N GLN A 46 -3.00 4.56 -14.70
CA GLN A 46 -1.64 3.99 -14.71
C GLN A 46 -0.94 4.12 -13.36
N ARG A 47 -1.07 5.27 -12.72
CA ARG A 47 -0.43 5.54 -11.43
C ARG A 47 -1.16 4.91 -10.24
N ASN A 48 -2.46 4.70 -10.36
CA ASN A 48 -3.33 4.10 -9.35
C ASN A 48 -4.23 3.04 -10.00
N PRO A 49 -3.69 1.88 -10.42
CA PRO A 49 -4.45 0.86 -11.13
C PRO A 49 -5.52 0.22 -10.26
N VAL A 50 -5.27 0.04 -8.97
CA VAL A 50 -6.19 -0.61 -8.05
C VAL A 50 -6.95 0.44 -7.23
N PRO A 51 -8.31 0.42 -7.25
CA PRO A 51 -9.13 1.34 -6.43
C PRO A 51 -8.89 1.18 -4.93
N GLY A 52 -9.00 2.29 -4.17
CA GLY A 52 -8.77 2.33 -2.72
C GLY A 52 -9.48 1.24 -1.93
N PRO A 53 -10.80 1.05 -2.06
CA PRO A 53 -11.52 0.00 -1.33
C PRO A 53 -11.02 -1.43 -1.59
N ARG A 54 -10.52 -1.72 -2.80
CA ARG A 54 -9.92 -3.03 -3.10
C ARG A 54 -8.56 -3.20 -2.43
N ARG A 55 -7.77 -2.12 -2.37
CA ARG A 55 -6.49 -2.12 -1.65
C ARG A 55 -6.70 -2.33 -0.16
N LEU A 56 -7.72 -1.71 0.42
CA LEU A 56 -8.12 -1.94 1.81
C LEU A 56 -8.46 -3.41 2.06
N GLY A 57 -9.37 -4.00 1.28
CA GLY A 57 -9.75 -5.40 1.45
C GLY A 57 -8.56 -6.38 1.27
N LEU A 58 -7.60 -6.07 0.39
CA LEU A 58 -6.37 -6.82 0.25
C LEU A 58 -5.52 -6.78 1.54
N ILE A 59 -5.32 -5.59 2.10
CA ILE A 59 -4.55 -5.41 3.33
C ILE A 59 -5.21 -6.13 4.50
N GLU A 60 -6.53 -5.99 4.66
CA GLU A 60 -7.28 -6.68 5.72
C GLU A 60 -7.15 -8.20 5.62
N SER A 61 -7.22 -8.75 4.40
CA SER A 61 -7.04 -10.19 4.17
C SER A 61 -5.63 -10.65 4.54
N VAL A 62 -4.61 -9.90 4.13
CA VAL A 62 -3.21 -10.19 4.48
C VAL A 62 -2.99 -10.09 5.99
N ALA A 63 -3.52 -9.05 6.63
CA ALA A 63 -3.39 -8.86 8.07
C ALA A 63 -4.03 -10.01 8.86
N ALA A 64 -5.22 -10.45 8.45
CA ALA A 64 -5.92 -11.58 9.06
C ALA A 64 -5.13 -12.89 8.91
N GLU A 65 -4.66 -13.21 7.68
CA GLU A 65 -3.89 -14.44 7.42
C GLU A 65 -2.56 -14.47 8.18
N THR A 66 -1.92 -13.32 8.30
CA THR A 66 -0.60 -13.22 8.94
C THR A 66 -0.66 -12.92 10.43
N ALA A 67 -1.87 -12.78 10.99
CA ALA A 67 -2.11 -12.36 12.38
C ALA A 67 -1.35 -11.05 12.74
N LEU A 68 -1.21 -10.13 11.77
CA LEU A 68 -0.55 -8.85 11.97
C LEU A 68 -1.54 -7.86 12.59
N PRO A 69 -1.31 -7.33 13.81
CA PRO A 69 -2.20 -6.36 14.42
C PRO A 69 -2.23 -5.11 13.56
N SER A 70 -3.38 -4.81 12.96
CA SER A 70 -3.47 -3.80 11.90
C SER A 70 -4.73 -2.96 11.95
N LEU A 71 -4.57 -1.67 11.65
CA LEU A 71 -5.63 -0.72 11.35
C LEU A 71 -5.40 -0.20 9.93
N THR A 72 -6.45 -0.08 9.13
CA THR A 72 -6.33 0.38 7.73
C THR A 72 -7.20 1.59 7.47
N PHE A 73 -6.61 2.64 6.89
CA PHE A 73 -7.29 3.91 6.61
C PHE A 73 -7.13 4.30 5.15
N LEU A 74 -8.23 4.72 4.52
CA LEU A 74 -8.23 5.28 3.18
C LEU A 74 -7.98 6.78 3.23
N ILE A 75 -6.89 7.23 2.62
CA ILE A 75 -6.48 8.63 2.59
C ILE A 75 -6.68 9.18 1.18
N ALA A 76 -7.63 10.10 1.04
CA ALA A 76 -7.92 10.75 -0.23
C ALA A 76 -6.75 11.64 -0.70
N ASN A 77 -6.68 11.89 -2.01
CA ASN A 77 -5.66 12.76 -2.57
C ASN A 77 -6.13 14.21 -2.55
N ARG A 78 -5.70 15.00 -1.60
CA ARG A 78 -5.99 16.45 -1.55
C ARG A 78 -4.91 17.27 -2.26
N ARG A 79 -5.34 18.31 -2.96
CA ARG A 79 -4.46 19.32 -3.57
C ARG A 79 -4.87 20.72 -3.10
N PRO A 80 -3.91 21.63 -2.85
CA PRO A 80 -2.47 21.44 -2.77
C PRO A 80 -2.09 20.55 -1.59
N LYS A 81 -0.87 19.99 -1.59
CA LYS A 81 -0.31 19.18 -0.48
C LYS A 81 0.74 20.02 0.26
N PRO A 82 0.37 20.93 1.15
CA PRO A 82 1.36 21.75 1.84
C PRO A 82 2.18 20.94 2.84
N ASP A 83 1.61 19.85 3.38
CA ASP A 83 2.22 19.00 4.39
C ASP A 83 1.60 17.61 4.34
N PHE A 84 2.25 16.69 3.62
CA PHE A 84 1.72 15.35 3.42
C PHE A 84 1.63 14.54 4.72
N ALA A 85 2.68 14.57 5.53
CA ALA A 85 2.73 13.81 6.77
C ALA A 85 1.69 14.30 7.78
N HIS A 86 1.56 15.60 7.95
CA HIS A 86 0.55 16.21 8.82
C HIS A 86 -0.85 15.85 8.34
N TYR A 87 -1.12 15.95 7.04
CA TYR A 87 -2.41 15.60 6.45
C TYR A 87 -2.80 14.14 6.72
N VAL A 88 -1.87 13.19 6.53
CA VAL A 88 -2.15 11.76 6.78
C VAL A 88 -2.53 11.53 8.24
N ILE A 89 -1.78 12.11 9.18
CA ILE A 89 -2.02 11.95 10.62
C ILE A 89 -3.37 12.55 11.04
N GLU A 90 -3.67 13.76 10.58
CA GLU A 90 -4.94 14.42 10.90
C GLU A 90 -6.14 13.74 10.27
N GLU A 91 -5.98 13.19 9.06
CA GLU A 91 -7.04 12.42 8.41
C GLU A 91 -7.38 11.14 9.20
N ILE A 92 -6.37 10.40 9.66
CA ILE A 92 -6.55 9.21 10.50
C ILE A 92 -7.18 9.60 11.84
N ARG A 93 -6.72 10.66 12.49
CA ARG A 93 -7.29 11.17 13.73
C ARG A 93 -8.77 11.53 13.55
N THR A 94 -9.13 12.16 12.44
CA THR A 94 -10.50 12.54 12.12
C THR A 94 -11.38 11.33 11.87
N GLN A 95 -10.94 10.37 11.05
CA GLN A 95 -11.69 9.14 10.75
C GLN A 95 -11.97 8.30 12.00
N THR A 96 -11.10 8.38 13.00
CA THR A 96 -11.23 7.62 14.25
C THR A 96 -11.86 8.39 15.40
N GLY A 97 -12.32 9.61 15.16
CA GLY A 97 -12.83 10.48 16.24
C GLY A 97 -11.81 10.73 17.35
N GLY A 98 -10.51 10.67 17.01
CA GLY A 98 -9.40 10.90 17.94
C GLY A 98 -8.96 9.67 18.76
N THR A 99 -9.55 8.50 18.57
CA THR A 99 -9.13 7.26 19.28
C THR A 99 -7.76 6.78 18.84
N VAL A 100 -7.39 6.97 17.57
CA VAL A 100 -6.02 6.80 17.08
C VAL A 100 -5.34 8.16 17.07
N SER A 101 -4.48 8.40 18.06
CA SER A 101 -3.73 9.65 18.24
C SER A 101 -2.23 9.37 18.13
N MET A 102 -1.69 9.63 16.95
CA MET A 102 -0.28 9.44 16.64
C MET A 102 0.54 10.68 16.96
N SER A 103 1.71 10.47 17.52
CA SER A 103 2.68 11.51 17.88
C SER A 103 4.11 10.98 17.74
N PRO A 104 5.13 11.84 17.67
CA PRO A 104 6.53 11.40 17.62
C PRO A 104 6.95 10.48 18.77
N SER A 105 6.31 10.62 19.95
CA SER A 105 6.64 9.82 21.12
C SER A 105 6.06 8.39 21.12
N ASN A 106 5.02 8.13 20.30
CA ASN A 106 4.32 6.86 20.30
C ASN A 106 4.24 6.17 18.94
N THR A 107 4.79 6.76 17.88
CA THR A 107 4.68 6.28 16.50
C THR A 107 6.05 6.15 15.84
N LEU A 108 6.28 5.00 15.23
CA LEU A 108 7.39 4.73 14.31
C LEU A 108 6.85 4.76 12.88
N VAL A 109 7.53 5.42 11.96
CA VAL A 109 7.11 5.47 10.55
C VAL A 109 7.98 4.53 9.72
N ALA A 110 7.39 3.52 9.12
CA ALA A 110 8.05 2.60 8.21
C ALA A 110 7.86 3.13 6.77
N CYS A 111 8.93 3.60 6.14
CA CYS A 111 8.86 4.20 4.80
C CYS A 111 10.20 4.11 4.07
N SER A 112 10.17 3.98 2.73
CA SER A 112 11.36 3.93 1.87
C SER A 112 11.46 5.11 0.89
N THR A 113 10.48 6.00 0.84
CA THR A 113 10.45 7.11 -0.11
C THR A 113 11.10 8.33 0.52
N PRO A 114 12.24 8.84 -0.02
CA PRO A 114 13.01 9.92 0.63
C PRO A 114 12.19 11.18 0.93
N GLU A 115 11.33 11.61 0.02
CA GLU A 115 10.50 12.79 0.20
C GLU A 115 9.48 12.60 1.33
N VAL A 116 8.91 11.39 1.46
CA VAL A 116 7.97 11.06 2.54
C VAL A 116 8.69 10.93 3.87
N ILE A 117 9.89 10.34 3.89
CA ILE A 117 10.78 10.30 5.07
C ILE A 117 11.02 11.73 5.58
N ALA A 118 11.50 12.63 4.72
CA ALA A 118 11.79 14.02 5.08
C ALA A 118 10.56 14.76 5.65
N ASP A 119 9.35 14.46 5.15
CA ASP A 119 8.11 15.04 5.66
C ASP A 119 7.83 14.62 7.12
N TYR A 120 8.00 13.32 7.43
CA TYR A 120 7.78 12.82 8.80
C TYR A 120 8.91 13.21 9.76
N GLU A 121 10.17 13.18 9.31
CA GLU A 121 11.31 13.66 10.13
C GLU A 121 11.16 15.12 10.54
N ARG A 122 10.66 15.99 9.64
CA ARG A 122 10.38 17.39 9.93
C ARG A 122 9.35 17.57 11.05
N LEU A 123 8.43 16.62 11.20
CA LEU A 123 7.47 16.55 12.29
C LEU A 123 8.03 15.86 13.55
N GLY A 124 9.28 15.41 13.52
CA GLY A 124 9.98 14.78 14.64
C GLY A 124 9.68 13.28 14.82
N TYR A 125 9.06 12.62 13.84
CA TYR A 125 8.82 11.18 13.91
C TYR A 125 10.09 10.36 13.72
N ALA A 126 10.22 9.27 14.48
CA ALA A 126 11.23 8.27 14.23
C ALA A 126 10.90 7.50 12.95
N ILE A 127 11.92 7.24 12.14
CA ILE A 127 11.80 6.51 10.87
C ILE A 127 12.48 5.15 11.01
N ASP A 128 11.78 4.10 10.55
CA ASP A 128 12.40 2.82 10.21
C ASP A 128 12.43 2.73 8.67
N PRO A 129 13.59 2.92 8.06
CA PRO A 129 13.69 2.88 6.61
C PRO A 129 13.44 1.46 6.13
N VAL A 130 12.47 1.30 5.24
CA VAL A 130 12.20 0.01 4.58
C VAL A 130 13.26 -0.21 3.52
N GLU A 131 14.41 -0.76 3.91
CA GLU A 131 15.51 -1.07 3.00
C GLU A 131 15.21 -2.36 2.25
N LEU A 132 15.03 -2.22 0.94
CA LEU A 132 14.93 -3.37 0.04
C LEU A 132 16.33 -3.86 -0.28
N GLY A 133 16.60 -5.15 -0.02
CA GLY A 133 17.78 -5.82 -0.54
C GLY A 133 17.76 -5.79 -2.09
N THR A 134 18.92 -6.01 -2.69
CA THR A 134 19.07 -6.00 -4.17
C THR A 134 18.23 -7.07 -4.86
N GLU A 135 17.83 -8.11 -4.14
CA GLU A 135 17.04 -9.25 -4.65
C GLU A 135 15.53 -9.08 -4.40
N GLU A 136 15.10 -8.05 -3.66
CA GLU A 136 13.70 -7.87 -3.31
C GLU A 136 12.97 -7.07 -4.40
N THR A 137 11.86 -7.62 -4.86
CA THR A 137 11.01 -6.97 -5.86
C THR A 137 10.17 -5.88 -5.22
N ARG A 138 10.23 -4.69 -5.75
CA ARG A 138 9.41 -3.57 -5.28
C ARG A 138 7.93 -3.77 -5.66
N PRO A 139 6.98 -3.32 -4.80
CA PRO A 139 5.55 -3.50 -5.09
C PRO A 139 5.11 -2.98 -6.46
N TRP A 140 5.68 -1.88 -6.94
CA TRP A 140 5.34 -1.33 -8.26
C TRP A 140 5.88 -2.20 -9.40
N GLN A 141 7.03 -2.85 -9.25
CA GLN A 141 7.56 -3.81 -10.24
C GLN A 141 6.68 -5.06 -10.34
N VAL A 142 6.08 -5.49 -9.23
CA VAL A 142 5.09 -6.58 -9.23
C VAL A 142 3.85 -6.15 -10.01
N VAL A 143 3.36 -4.93 -9.82
CA VAL A 143 2.22 -4.40 -10.58
C VAL A 143 2.52 -4.37 -12.08
N GLU A 144 3.70 -3.89 -12.48
CA GLU A 144 4.14 -3.89 -13.88
C GLU A 144 4.23 -5.31 -14.43
N ALA A 145 4.85 -6.24 -13.69
CA ALA A 145 4.97 -7.64 -14.11
C ALA A 145 3.59 -8.31 -14.29
N ILE A 146 2.59 -7.97 -13.47
CA ILE A 146 1.21 -8.45 -13.62
C ILE A 146 0.58 -7.90 -14.90
N ILE A 147 0.75 -6.62 -15.16
CA ILE A 147 0.21 -5.97 -16.36
C ILE A 147 0.82 -6.58 -17.62
N ASP A 148 2.14 -6.75 -17.64
CA ASP A 148 2.88 -7.25 -18.79
C ASP A 148 2.63 -8.74 -19.06
N ALA A 149 2.47 -9.55 -18.01
CA ALA A 149 2.24 -10.99 -18.14
C ALA A 149 0.81 -11.36 -18.55
N GLY A 150 -0.14 -10.41 -18.46
CA GLY A 150 -1.54 -10.69 -18.79
C GLY A 150 -2.10 -11.87 -17.99
N PRO A 151 -2.73 -12.88 -18.65
CA PRO A 151 -3.33 -14.03 -17.95
C PRO A 151 -2.34 -14.90 -17.16
N GLU A 152 -1.06 -14.88 -17.51
CA GLU A 152 -0.01 -15.72 -16.90
C GLU A 152 0.66 -15.05 -15.68
N TRP A 153 0.14 -13.92 -15.23
CA TRP A 153 0.74 -13.13 -14.15
C TRP A 153 1.02 -13.89 -12.85
N LYS A 154 0.20 -14.91 -12.53
CA LYS A 154 0.36 -15.68 -11.27
C LYS A 154 1.72 -16.34 -11.16
N ALA A 155 2.18 -16.98 -12.23
CA ALA A 155 3.50 -17.62 -12.27
C ALA A 155 4.65 -16.61 -12.13
N ARG A 156 4.43 -15.37 -12.58
CA ARG A 156 5.44 -14.30 -12.51
C ARG A 156 5.63 -13.72 -11.12
N VAL A 157 4.62 -13.80 -10.26
CA VAL A 157 4.64 -13.17 -8.93
C VAL A 157 4.59 -14.19 -7.79
N GLU A 158 4.68 -15.47 -8.11
CA GLU A 158 4.71 -16.55 -7.13
C GLU A 158 5.88 -16.33 -6.13
N GLY A 159 5.58 -16.41 -4.83
CA GLY A 159 6.56 -16.18 -3.75
C GLY A 159 6.90 -14.71 -3.48
N VAL A 160 6.56 -13.78 -4.37
CA VAL A 160 6.80 -12.33 -4.18
C VAL A 160 5.63 -11.66 -3.47
N MET A 161 4.40 -12.02 -3.84
CA MET A 161 3.20 -11.52 -3.17
C MET A 161 2.97 -12.25 -1.84
N ALA A 162 2.38 -11.54 -0.88
CA ALA A 162 1.85 -12.19 0.31
C ALA A 162 0.79 -13.24 -0.08
N PRO A 163 0.74 -14.43 0.59
CA PRO A 163 -0.14 -15.53 0.20
C PRO A 163 -1.61 -15.14 0.03
N ALA A 164 -2.19 -14.39 0.98
CA ALA A 164 -3.57 -13.89 0.86
C ALA A 164 -3.77 -13.01 -0.38
N ALA A 165 -2.78 -12.25 -0.80
CA ALA A 165 -2.84 -11.42 -1.99
C ALA A 165 -2.92 -12.27 -3.28
N SER A 166 -2.31 -13.45 -3.27
CA SER A 166 -2.41 -14.43 -4.37
C SER A 166 -3.77 -15.13 -4.41
N GLN A 167 -4.41 -15.35 -3.26
CA GLN A 167 -5.68 -16.07 -3.14
C GLN A 167 -6.90 -15.21 -3.53
N LEU A 168 -6.89 -13.90 -3.31
CA LEU A 168 -7.98 -13.01 -3.71
C LEU A 168 -8.29 -13.06 -5.21
N SER A 169 -7.35 -13.51 -6.00
CA SER A 169 -7.52 -13.74 -7.43
C SER A 169 -8.11 -15.12 -7.76
N THR A 170 -8.17 -16.07 -6.79
CA THR A 170 -8.64 -17.44 -7.00
C THR A 170 -10.00 -17.72 -6.37
N SER A 171 -10.40 -17.05 -5.30
CA SER A 171 -11.67 -17.24 -4.60
C SER A 171 -12.88 -16.63 -5.33
N GLY A 172 -12.66 -15.94 -6.43
CA GLY A 172 -13.67 -15.57 -7.41
C GLY A 172 -14.08 -16.75 -8.29
N GLY A 173 -14.39 -17.89 -7.70
CA GLY A 173 -15.04 -19.02 -8.37
C GLY A 173 -16.49 -18.72 -8.74
N ARG A 174 -16.70 -17.67 -9.46
CA ARG A 174 -17.64 -17.29 -10.51
C ARG A 174 -16.99 -16.15 -11.27
N SER A 175 -16.34 -16.55 -12.31
CA SER A 175 -15.76 -15.76 -13.35
C SER A 175 -16.70 -14.64 -13.78
N ASP A 176 -16.58 -13.40 -13.36
CA ASP A 176 -17.07 -12.28 -14.17
C ASP A 176 -16.81 -10.89 -13.59
N ARG A 177 -16.15 -10.74 -12.41
CA ARG A 177 -16.05 -9.40 -11.83
C ARG A 177 -14.64 -8.86 -11.57
N LEU A 178 -13.59 -9.62 -11.86
CA LEU A 178 -12.21 -9.08 -11.81
C LEU A 178 -11.65 -8.80 -13.22
N SER A 179 -12.17 -9.45 -14.25
CA SER A 179 -11.79 -9.20 -15.63
C SER A 179 -12.08 -7.77 -16.13
N PRO A 180 -13.18 -7.09 -15.75
CA PRO A 180 -13.42 -5.74 -16.26
C PRO A 180 -12.43 -4.69 -15.74
N SER A 181 -11.81 -4.90 -14.58
CA SER A 181 -10.94 -3.87 -13.98
C SER A 181 -9.50 -3.97 -14.44
N LEU A 182 -9.04 -5.15 -14.84
CA LEU A 182 -7.72 -5.33 -15.48
C LEU A 182 -7.81 -5.14 -16.99
N SER A 183 -8.96 -5.47 -17.62
CA SER A 183 -9.18 -5.18 -19.04
C SER A 183 -9.41 -3.69 -19.33
N MET A 184 -9.80 -2.90 -18.34
CA MET A 184 -9.80 -1.42 -18.47
C MET A 184 -8.40 -0.80 -18.33
N ILE A 185 -7.38 -1.59 -18.00
CA ILE A 185 -5.97 -1.19 -18.15
C ILE A 185 -5.46 -1.46 -19.57
N SER A 186 -6.34 -1.89 -20.46
CA SER A 186 -6.06 -1.93 -21.90
C SER A 186 -5.89 -0.50 -22.42
N PHE A 187 -4.67 -0.09 -22.41
CA PHE A 187 -4.17 1.20 -22.84
C PHE A 187 -4.57 1.51 -24.26
N ASP A 188 -5.23 2.63 -24.45
CA ASP A 188 -5.23 3.37 -25.69
C ASP A 188 -3.81 3.97 -25.96
N GLN A 189 -2.87 3.14 -26.35
CA GLN A 189 -1.55 3.55 -26.85
C GLN A 189 -1.62 4.20 -28.23
N ARG A 190 -2.80 4.53 -28.74
CA ARG A 190 -2.96 5.09 -30.08
C ARG A 190 -3.29 6.58 -30.08
N ARG A 191 -2.55 7.40 -29.32
CA ARG A 191 -2.53 8.84 -29.58
C ARG A 191 -1.25 9.50 -29.06
N ALA A 192 -0.12 9.14 -29.64
CA ALA A 192 1.06 9.99 -29.64
C ALA A 192 1.92 9.66 -30.86
N GLY A 193 1.41 10.04 -32.03
CA GLY A 193 2.15 9.89 -33.28
C GLY A 193 1.36 10.54 -34.39
N THR A 194 1.80 11.67 -34.79
CA THR A 194 1.57 12.52 -35.97
C THR A 194 0.95 13.88 -35.66
N SER A 195 1.81 14.85 -35.55
CA SER A 195 1.59 16.13 -36.19
C SER A 195 2.96 16.65 -36.62
N SER A 196 3.11 16.70 -37.88
CA SER A 196 4.15 17.41 -38.65
C SER A 196 4.20 18.88 -38.27
#